data_feed73a6dcde755ddf5136002c86e009
#
_entry.id   feed73a6dcde755ddf5136002c86e009
#
_cell.length_a   1.000
_cell.length_b   1.000
_cell.length_c   1.000
_cell.angle_alpha   90.00
_cell.angle_beta   90.00
_cell.angle_gamma   90.00
#
_symmetry.space_group_name_H-M   'P 1'
#
loop_
_entity.id
_entity.type
_entity.pdbx_description
1 polymer ?
#
loop_
_entity_poly.entity_id
_entity_poly.type
_entity_poly.pdbx_seq_one_letter_code
_entity_poly.pdbx_strand_id
1 'polypeptide(L)'
;VPNSLRNEPFCPASGCRLIELLAINEGGRYRANQWETSGERYDPPRCPESGECYIPVLSPGTDADKVAKARWMVIYNTGQAVWNAGGPAVITPDNVQFALGCASSDEQCLVLTGAAGFSFQYASPQHRFYLVRDVLGYRCENPGKTANGDGTGNLRRGVFDTLSGTYTYTGAPLVVDSVSACSFTYDPATNTRNGLVTLQLSLSKDGESITLLQQVHVDNAP
;
A
#
# COMPACT_ATOMS: atom_id res chain seq x y z
N VAL A 1 -0.77 3.07 2.56
CA VAL A 1 0.09 2.67 3.69
C VAL A 1 1.30 3.59 3.71
N PRO A 2 1.71 4.11 4.88
CA PRO A 2 2.94 4.87 5.01
C PRO A 2 4.13 4.14 4.41
N ASN A 3 5.01 4.89 3.71
CA ASN A 3 6.22 4.36 3.08
C ASN A 3 6.02 3.19 2.08
N SER A 4 4.78 2.93 1.64
CA SER A 4 4.51 1.87 0.65
C SER A 4 4.58 2.34 -0.80
N LEU A 5 4.88 3.61 -1.02
CA LEU A 5 4.97 4.16 -2.36
C LEU A 5 6.30 3.77 -2.99
N ARG A 6 6.26 3.20 -4.18
CA ARG A 6 7.46 2.87 -4.98
C ARG A 6 7.32 3.33 -6.42
N ASN A 7 8.45 3.60 -7.02
CA ASN A 7 8.62 3.85 -8.44
C ASN A 7 9.26 2.63 -9.13
N GLU A 8 9.34 2.66 -10.45
CA GLU A 8 10.16 1.70 -11.19
C GLU A 8 11.64 1.77 -10.74
N PRO A 9 12.37 0.63 -10.78
CA PRO A 9 13.74 0.53 -10.26
C PRO A 9 14.73 1.48 -10.92
N PHE A 10 14.49 1.82 -12.18
CA PHE A 10 15.34 2.70 -12.98
C PHE A 10 14.49 3.78 -13.63
N CYS A 11 14.53 4.98 -13.05
CA CYS A 11 13.84 6.13 -13.60
C CYS A 11 14.77 6.88 -14.57
N PRO A 12 14.30 7.23 -15.77
CA PRO A 12 15.04 8.15 -16.63
C PRO A 12 15.15 9.53 -15.97
N ALA A 13 16.09 10.34 -16.40
CA ALA A 13 16.27 11.72 -15.89
C ALA A 13 15.00 12.59 -16.04
N SER A 14 14.09 12.22 -16.94
CA SER A 14 12.78 12.84 -17.14
C SER A 14 11.72 12.45 -16.10
N GLY A 15 12.08 11.64 -15.12
CA GLY A 15 11.16 11.09 -14.10
C GLY A 15 10.68 9.68 -14.41
N CYS A 16 10.15 9.00 -13.39
CA CYS A 16 9.59 7.67 -13.52
C CYS A 16 8.26 7.72 -14.27
N ARG A 17 7.91 6.63 -14.96
CA ARG A 17 6.62 6.48 -15.66
C ARG A 17 5.65 5.57 -14.92
N LEU A 18 6.04 5.08 -13.76
CA LEU A 18 5.29 4.15 -12.94
C LEU A 18 5.35 4.60 -11.49
N ILE A 19 4.20 4.53 -10.82
CA ILE A 19 4.09 4.66 -9.37
C ILE A 19 3.13 3.60 -8.84
N GLU A 20 3.52 2.93 -7.76
CA GLU A 20 2.72 1.89 -7.10
C GLU A 20 2.66 2.13 -5.60
N LEU A 21 1.56 1.76 -4.99
CA LEU A 21 1.31 1.92 -3.56
C LEU A 21 0.32 0.89 -3.02
N LEU A 22 0.36 0.64 -1.71
CA LEU A 22 -0.63 -0.16 -1.01
C LEU A 22 -1.81 0.71 -0.58
N ALA A 23 -3.00 0.39 -1.11
CA ALA A 23 -4.23 1.11 -0.77
C ALA A 23 -4.74 0.69 0.60
N ILE A 24 -4.89 1.64 1.52
CA ILE A 24 -5.50 1.42 2.82
C ILE A 24 -6.99 1.18 2.62
N ASN A 25 -7.47 0.06 3.13
CA ASN A 25 -8.89 -0.28 3.19
C ASN A 25 -9.50 0.07 4.55
N GLU A 26 -8.74 -0.17 5.62
CA GLU A 26 -9.08 0.18 6.99
C GLU A 26 -7.79 0.46 7.78
N GLY A 27 -7.88 1.20 8.87
CA GLY A 27 -6.76 1.45 9.75
C GLY A 27 -7.21 1.66 11.19
N GLY A 28 -6.32 1.38 12.12
CA GLY A 28 -6.65 1.52 13.52
C GLY A 28 -5.45 1.34 14.43
N ARG A 29 -5.76 1.14 15.71
CA ARG A 29 -4.76 0.83 16.72
C ARG A 29 -5.01 -0.56 17.28
N TYR A 30 -3.92 -1.30 17.45
CA TYR A 30 -3.93 -2.59 18.10
C TYR A 30 -3.46 -2.48 19.54
N ARG A 31 -3.73 -3.50 20.33
CA ARG A 31 -3.12 -3.74 21.63
C ARG A 31 -2.23 -4.98 21.53
N ALA A 32 -1.15 -5.02 22.34
CA ALA A 32 -0.35 -6.22 22.49
C ALA A 32 -1.25 -7.45 22.66
N ASN A 33 -1.08 -8.46 21.81
CA ASN A 33 -1.90 -9.65 21.88
C ASN A 33 -1.37 -10.63 22.93
N GLN A 34 -2.30 -11.37 23.47
CA GLN A 34 -2.03 -12.46 24.42
C GLN A 34 -2.81 -13.66 23.93
N TRP A 35 -2.12 -14.75 23.72
CA TRP A 35 -2.74 -16.03 23.39
C TRP A 35 -2.20 -17.07 24.37
N GLU A 36 -3.05 -18.06 24.70
CA GLU A 36 -2.80 -19.10 25.66
C GLU A 36 -2.73 -18.70 27.14
N THR A 37 -2.45 -19.67 27.95
CA THR A 37 -2.41 -19.58 29.43
C THR A 37 -1.12 -19.00 29.98
N SER A 38 -0.16 -18.64 29.11
CA SER A 38 1.16 -18.16 29.53
C SER A 38 1.18 -16.80 30.21
N GLY A 39 0.14 -16.00 30.00
CA GLY A 39 0.10 -14.62 30.51
C GLY A 39 1.01 -13.63 29.77
N GLU A 40 1.81 -14.10 28.81
CA GLU A 40 2.70 -13.25 28.01
C GLU A 40 1.93 -12.38 27.03
N ARG A 41 2.40 -11.14 26.91
CA ARG A 41 1.88 -10.18 25.94
C ARG A 41 2.95 -9.90 24.88
N TYR A 42 2.53 -9.92 23.61
CA TYR A 42 3.42 -9.72 22.47
C TYR A 42 3.18 -8.37 21.82
N ASP A 43 4.20 -7.53 21.81
CA ASP A 43 4.26 -6.28 21.06
C ASP A 43 5.62 -6.18 20.36
N PRO A 44 5.65 -6.35 19.05
CA PRO A 44 4.54 -6.46 18.09
C PRO A 44 3.73 -7.76 18.25
N PRO A 45 2.48 -7.77 17.73
CA PRO A 45 1.64 -8.97 17.77
C PRO A 45 2.31 -10.18 17.13
N ARG A 46 2.11 -11.33 17.74
CA ARG A 46 2.57 -12.64 17.26
C ARG A 46 1.39 -13.58 17.11
N CYS A 47 1.47 -14.46 16.15
CA CYS A 47 0.49 -15.50 15.93
C CYS A 47 0.99 -16.84 16.47
N PRO A 48 0.12 -17.66 17.08
CA PRO A 48 0.49 -19.01 17.56
C PRO A 48 0.92 -19.89 16.39
N GLU A 49 1.68 -20.95 16.69
CA GLU A 49 2.17 -21.91 15.70
C GLU A 49 1.02 -22.69 15.02
N SER A 50 -0.16 -22.71 15.64
CA SER A 50 -1.36 -23.35 15.10
C SER A 50 -2.61 -22.62 15.54
N GLY A 51 -3.69 -22.70 14.74
CA GLY A 51 -4.96 -22.04 15.02
C GLY A 51 -5.04 -20.61 14.51
N GLU A 52 -6.03 -19.89 15.02
CA GLU A 52 -6.29 -18.50 14.65
C GLU A 52 -5.46 -17.53 15.50
N CYS A 53 -5.13 -16.39 14.89
CA CYS A 53 -4.43 -15.31 15.58
C CYS A 53 -5.38 -14.19 15.93
N TYR A 54 -5.44 -13.83 17.19
CA TYR A 54 -6.30 -12.78 17.71
C TYR A 54 -5.48 -11.55 18.07
N ILE A 55 -5.80 -10.43 17.43
CA ILE A 55 -5.13 -9.14 17.69
C ILE A 55 -6.18 -8.15 18.18
N PRO A 56 -6.19 -7.78 19.49
CA PRO A 56 -7.15 -6.84 20.04
C PRO A 56 -7.05 -5.46 19.37
N VAL A 57 -8.20 -4.85 19.07
CA VAL A 57 -8.32 -3.56 18.40
C VAL A 57 -8.85 -2.52 19.36
N LEU A 58 -8.16 -1.38 19.42
CA LEU A 58 -8.52 -0.23 20.26
C LEU A 58 -9.38 0.82 19.52
N SER A 59 -9.69 0.56 18.24
CA SER A 59 -10.42 1.51 17.40
C SER A 59 -11.90 1.15 17.35
N PRO A 60 -12.77 1.87 18.06
CA PRO A 60 -14.20 1.66 17.97
C PRO A 60 -14.70 2.02 16.56
N GLY A 61 -15.61 1.22 16.01
CA GLY A 61 -16.20 1.47 14.70
C GLY A 61 -15.39 0.91 13.53
N THR A 62 -14.46 0.00 13.77
CA THR A 62 -13.81 -0.78 12.68
C THR A 62 -14.89 -1.50 11.87
N ASP A 63 -14.83 -1.33 10.54
CA ASP A 63 -15.84 -1.86 9.61
C ASP A 63 -15.54 -3.32 9.26
N ALA A 64 -16.45 -4.23 9.62
CA ALA A 64 -16.31 -5.66 9.41
C ALA A 64 -16.20 -6.03 7.91
N ASP A 65 -16.95 -5.34 7.05
CA ASP A 65 -16.93 -5.61 5.60
C ASP A 65 -15.60 -5.19 4.96
N LYS A 66 -15.01 -4.11 5.46
CA LYS A 66 -13.68 -3.68 5.03
C LYS A 66 -12.61 -4.64 5.54
N VAL A 67 -12.71 -5.07 6.80
CA VAL A 67 -11.79 -6.06 7.38
C VAL A 67 -11.82 -7.35 6.56
N ALA A 68 -13.00 -7.89 6.28
CA ALA A 68 -13.14 -9.14 5.52
C ALA A 68 -12.62 -9.06 4.06
N LYS A 69 -12.52 -7.85 3.51
CA LYS A 69 -11.96 -7.61 2.16
C LYS A 69 -10.45 -7.33 2.17
N ALA A 70 -9.84 -7.23 3.34
CA ALA A 70 -8.39 -7.03 3.44
C ALA A 70 -7.63 -8.29 3.00
N ARG A 71 -6.49 -8.09 2.40
CA ARG A 71 -5.54 -9.17 2.00
C ARG A 71 -4.30 -9.18 2.87
N TRP A 72 -3.90 -7.99 3.35
CA TRP A 72 -2.70 -7.83 4.15
C TRP A 72 -2.94 -6.89 5.32
N MET A 73 -2.22 -7.16 6.40
CA MET A 73 -2.07 -6.25 7.53
C MET A 73 -0.64 -5.76 7.57
N VAL A 74 -0.46 -4.46 7.74
CA VAL A 74 0.85 -3.80 7.83
C VAL A 74 1.00 -3.13 9.18
N ILE A 75 2.14 -3.39 9.84
CA ILE A 75 2.53 -2.71 11.08
C ILE A 75 3.93 -2.13 10.89
N TYR A 76 4.08 -0.85 11.22
CA TYR A 76 5.36 -0.12 11.31
C TYR A 76 6.26 -0.27 10.06
N ASN A 77 5.72 0.03 8.89
CA ASN A 77 6.53 0.12 7.67
C ASN A 77 7.29 1.44 7.62
N THR A 78 8.59 1.43 7.90
CA THR A 78 9.47 2.62 7.92
C THR A 78 10.26 2.82 6.63
N GLY A 79 10.01 2.01 5.62
CA GLY A 79 10.66 2.09 4.32
C GLY A 79 9.89 1.28 3.29
N GLN A 80 10.57 0.71 2.33
CA GLN A 80 9.96 -0.13 1.30
C GLN A 80 9.91 -1.62 1.67
N ALA A 81 9.97 -1.95 2.97
CA ALA A 81 10.02 -3.31 3.46
C ALA A 81 8.79 -4.15 3.04
N VAL A 82 7.63 -3.52 2.87
CA VAL A 82 6.41 -4.16 2.35
C VAL A 82 6.57 -4.79 0.96
N TRP A 83 7.56 -4.36 0.18
CA TRP A 83 7.86 -4.88 -1.16
C TRP A 83 8.98 -5.92 -1.18
N ASN A 84 9.60 -6.18 -0.04
CA ASN A 84 10.78 -7.05 0.05
C ASN A 84 10.43 -8.37 0.74
N ALA A 85 10.20 -9.41 -0.02
CA ALA A 85 9.87 -10.74 0.47
C ALA A 85 10.92 -11.38 1.42
N GLY A 86 12.18 -10.91 1.38
CA GLY A 86 13.26 -11.34 2.27
C GLY A 86 13.60 -10.31 3.36
N GLY A 87 12.83 -9.22 3.44
CA GLY A 87 13.03 -8.14 4.40
C GLY A 87 12.33 -8.40 5.75
N PRO A 88 12.31 -7.37 6.60
CA PRO A 88 11.62 -7.44 7.89
C PRO A 88 10.14 -7.74 7.72
N ALA A 89 9.59 -8.58 8.58
CA ALA A 89 8.17 -8.96 8.57
C ALA A 89 7.29 -7.80 9.08
N VAL A 90 7.01 -6.84 8.20
CA VAL A 90 6.14 -5.68 8.48
C VAL A 90 4.76 -5.83 7.83
N ILE A 91 4.56 -6.86 7.02
CA ILE A 91 3.33 -7.18 6.31
C ILE A 91 3.04 -8.67 6.40
N THR A 92 1.76 -9.03 6.56
CA THR A 92 1.34 -10.44 6.60
C THR A 92 1.54 -11.14 5.26
N PRO A 93 1.67 -12.48 5.24
CA PRO A 93 1.67 -13.27 4.00
C PRO A 93 0.38 -13.11 3.17
N ASP A 94 0.44 -13.46 1.87
CA ASP A 94 -0.67 -13.30 0.91
C ASP A 94 -1.90 -14.18 1.21
N ASN A 95 -1.75 -15.25 1.97
CA ASN A 95 -2.80 -16.24 2.22
C ASN A 95 -3.60 -15.99 3.51
N VAL A 96 -3.39 -14.88 4.19
CA VAL A 96 -4.07 -14.55 5.44
C VAL A 96 -5.47 -14.01 5.15
N GLN A 97 -6.46 -14.53 5.87
CA GLN A 97 -7.83 -14.02 5.86
C GLN A 97 -8.11 -13.26 7.15
N PHE A 98 -8.92 -12.21 7.04
CA PHE A 98 -9.22 -11.30 8.13
C PHE A 98 -10.72 -11.30 8.45
N ALA A 99 -11.05 -11.33 9.73
CA ALA A 99 -12.40 -11.11 10.23
C ALA A 99 -12.40 -10.25 11.49
N LEU A 100 -13.54 -9.65 11.82
CA LEU A 100 -13.75 -9.08 13.14
C LEU A 100 -14.45 -10.10 14.03
N GLY A 101 -13.91 -10.28 15.22
CA GLY A 101 -14.48 -11.16 16.23
C GLY A 101 -13.53 -11.25 17.41
N CYS A 102 -13.99 -11.81 18.52
CA CYS A 102 -13.14 -12.20 19.65
C CYS A 102 -13.74 -13.44 20.31
N ALA A 103 -12.90 -14.20 20.97
CA ALA A 103 -13.34 -15.33 21.78
C ALA A 103 -14.09 -14.91 23.06
N SER A 104 -13.95 -13.63 23.49
CA SER A 104 -14.68 -13.04 24.62
C SER A 104 -15.49 -11.82 24.19
N SER A 105 -16.64 -11.58 24.83
CA SER A 105 -17.64 -10.61 24.45
C SER A 105 -17.26 -9.12 24.64
N ASP A 106 -16.14 -8.83 25.29
CA ASP A 106 -15.84 -7.48 25.79
C ASP A 106 -14.78 -6.74 24.95
N GLU A 107 -14.16 -7.38 23.96
CA GLU A 107 -13.15 -6.79 23.10
C GLU A 107 -13.40 -7.05 21.63
N GLN A 108 -13.15 -6.05 20.81
CA GLN A 108 -13.08 -6.22 19.36
C GLN A 108 -11.68 -6.68 18.97
N CYS A 109 -11.56 -7.73 18.16
CA CYS A 109 -10.29 -8.23 17.69
C CYS A 109 -10.30 -8.37 16.16
N LEU A 110 -9.12 -8.26 15.56
CA LEU A 110 -8.86 -8.86 14.26
C LEU A 110 -8.55 -10.34 14.47
N VAL A 111 -9.26 -11.19 13.76
CA VAL A 111 -9.01 -12.62 13.66
C VAL A 111 -8.28 -12.87 12.34
N LEU A 112 -7.07 -13.45 12.42
CA LEU A 112 -6.24 -13.78 11.27
C LEU A 112 -6.22 -15.29 11.12
N THR A 113 -6.78 -15.80 10.04
CA THR A 113 -6.73 -17.21 9.66
C THR A 113 -5.65 -17.42 8.59
N GLY A 114 -4.82 -18.44 8.72
CA GLY A 114 -3.68 -18.69 7.82
C GLY A 114 -2.40 -17.94 8.19
N ALA A 115 -2.35 -17.33 9.38
CA ALA A 115 -1.19 -16.60 9.88
C ALA A 115 -0.38 -17.39 10.92
N ALA A 116 -0.53 -18.72 10.99
CA ALA A 116 0.14 -19.55 11.99
C ALA A 116 1.67 -19.34 11.97
N GLY A 117 2.26 -19.11 13.15
CA GLY A 117 3.69 -18.85 13.35
C GLY A 117 4.17 -17.48 12.85
N PHE A 118 3.30 -16.66 12.25
CA PHE A 118 3.69 -15.33 11.79
C PHE A 118 3.90 -14.36 12.96
N SER A 119 4.96 -13.56 12.86
CA SER A 119 5.30 -12.54 13.85
C SER A 119 5.75 -11.27 13.17
N PHE A 120 5.12 -10.15 13.51
CA PHE A 120 5.63 -8.85 13.08
C PHE A 120 6.99 -8.57 13.72
N GLN A 121 7.91 -7.98 12.98
CA GLN A 121 9.28 -7.74 13.46
C GLN A 121 9.38 -6.50 14.35
N TYR A 122 8.58 -5.48 14.09
CA TYR A 122 8.64 -4.19 14.78
C TYR A 122 7.29 -3.78 15.32
N ALA A 123 7.28 -3.30 16.58
CA ALA A 123 6.11 -2.66 17.16
C ALA A 123 5.97 -1.23 16.62
N SER A 124 4.74 -0.82 16.33
CA SER A 124 4.45 0.59 16.03
C SER A 124 4.46 1.41 17.32
N PRO A 125 5.20 2.54 17.41
CA PRO A 125 5.24 3.38 18.60
C PRO A 125 3.86 3.88 19.04
N GLN A 126 2.90 3.98 18.10
CA GLN A 126 1.51 4.36 18.37
C GLN A 126 0.54 3.18 18.24
N HIS A 127 1.05 1.96 18.17
CA HIS A 127 0.27 0.73 17.98
C HIS A 127 -0.67 0.80 16.75
N ARG A 128 -0.25 1.46 15.68
CA ARG A 128 -1.04 1.58 14.45
C ARG A 128 -0.91 0.32 13.59
N PHE A 129 -2.02 -0.05 12.97
CA PHE A 129 -2.04 -1.03 11.88
C PHE A 129 -2.80 -0.47 10.69
N TYR A 130 -2.52 -1.02 9.53
CA TYR A 130 -3.24 -0.72 8.29
C TYR A 130 -3.64 -2.03 7.62
N LEU A 131 -4.91 -2.14 7.29
CA LEU A 131 -5.42 -3.22 6.46
C LEU A 131 -5.43 -2.77 5.01
N VAL A 132 -4.85 -3.58 4.16
CA VAL A 132 -4.67 -3.33 2.74
C VAL A 132 -5.49 -4.32 1.95
N ARG A 133 -6.20 -3.83 0.96
CA ARG A 133 -6.98 -4.67 0.05
C ARG A 133 -6.23 -4.94 -1.26
N ASP A 134 -5.69 -3.88 -1.87
CA ASP A 134 -5.15 -3.95 -3.21
C ASP A 134 -3.84 -3.16 -3.31
N VAL A 135 -3.01 -3.56 -4.25
CA VAL A 135 -1.94 -2.72 -4.78
C VAL A 135 -2.53 -1.85 -5.88
N LEU A 136 -2.35 -0.55 -5.78
CA LEU A 136 -2.70 0.40 -6.82
C LEU A 136 -1.45 0.82 -7.57
N GLY A 137 -1.56 0.89 -8.89
CA GLY A 137 -0.49 1.39 -9.72
C GLY A 137 -1.00 2.32 -10.83
N TYR A 138 -0.19 3.29 -11.20
CA TYR A 138 -0.41 4.17 -12.34
C TYR A 138 0.79 4.11 -13.24
N ARG A 139 0.56 3.83 -14.52
CA ARG A 139 1.62 3.70 -15.52
C ARG A 139 1.33 4.53 -16.76
N CYS A 140 2.33 5.31 -17.17
CA CYS A 140 2.33 5.97 -18.47
C CYS A 140 2.99 5.06 -19.49
N GLU A 141 2.21 4.66 -20.51
CA GLU A 141 2.66 3.83 -21.62
C GLU A 141 2.94 4.72 -22.83
N ASN A 142 4.13 4.56 -23.44
CA ASN A 142 4.51 5.17 -24.69
C ASN A 142 4.24 6.70 -24.83
N PRO A 143 4.51 7.54 -23.80
CA PRO A 143 4.35 8.97 -23.92
C PRO A 143 5.29 9.52 -25.02
N GLY A 144 4.74 10.36 -25.87
CA GLY A 144 5.46 10.92 -27.01
C GLY A 144 4.54 11.76 -27.88
N LYS A 145 5.03 12.21 -29.04
CA LYS A 145 4.25 12.97 -30.00
C LYS A 145 4.36 12.36 -31.39
N THR A 146 3.27 12.40 -32.14
CA THR A 146 3.25 12.15 -33.60
C THR A 146 3.94 13.28 -34.35
N ALA A 147 4.13 13.09 -35.65
CA ALA A 147 4.61 14.16 -36.55
C ALA A 147 3.69 15.39 -36.56
N ASN A 148 2.39 15.19 -36.30
CA ASN A 148 1.38 16.26 -36.23
C ASN A 148 1.30 16.92 -34.85
N GLY A 149 2.10 16.45 -33.88
CA GLY A 149 2.13 17.00 -32.54
C GLY A 149 1.18 16.35 -31.53
N ASP A 150 0.34 15.40 -31.95
CA ASP A 150 -0.58 14.69 -31.07
C ASP A 150 0.14 13.71 -30.16
N GLY A 151 -0.34 13.59 -28.92
CA GLY A 151 0.18 12.66 -27.94
C GLY A 151 -0.07 11.21 -28.33
N THR A 152 0.92 10.34 -28.17
CA THR A 152 0.86 8.91 -28.52
C THR A 152 0.62 8.00 -27.33
N GLY A 153 0.82 8.51 -26.10
CA GLY A 153 0.80 7.70 -24.90
C GLY A 153 -0.56 7.62 -24.20
N ASN A 154 -0.58 6.74 -23.22
CA ASN A 154 -1.74 6.51 -22.34
C ASN A 154 -1.29 6.50 -20.88
N LEU A 155 -2.18 6.98 -19.99
CA LEU A 155 -2.08 6.74 -18.57
C LEU A 155 -3.09 5.65 -18.19
N ARG A 156 -2.59 4.58 -17.55
CA ARG A 156 -3.41 3.46 -17.07
C ARG A 156 -3.36 3.33 -15.58
N ARG A 157 -4.46 2.82 -15.00
CA ARG A 157 -4.58 2.49 -13.58
C ARG A 157 -4.70 0.99 -13.40
N GLY A 158 -3.72 0.36 -12.76
CA GLY A 158 -3.76 -1.04 -12.36
C GLY A 158 -4.28 -1.21 -10.92
N VAL A 159 -4.96 -2.33 -10.69
CA VAL A 159 -5.35 -2.81 -9.36
C VAL A 159 -4.94 -4.27 -9.30
N PHE A 160 -4.14 -4.63 -8.30
CA PHE A 160 -3.55 -5.97 -8.20
C PHE A 160 -3.79 -6.55 -6.81
N ASP A 161 -3.96 -7.84 -6.75
CA ASP A 161 -4.37 -8.61 -5.58
C ASP A 161 -3.24 -9.48 -4.98
N THR A 162 -2.03 -9.32 -5.46
CA THR A 162 -0.83 -10.00 -4.99
C THR A 162 0.31 -9.02 -4.77
N LEU A 163 1.21 -9.31 -3.83
CA LEU A 163 2.49 -8.61 -3.70
C LEU A 163 3.47 -9.21 -4.71
N SER A 164 3.72 -8.50 -5.78
CA SER A 164 4.61 -8.93 -6.85
C SER A 164 5.78 -7.96 -7.04
N GLY A 165 6.89 -8.46 -7.57
CA GLY A 165 8.00 -7.61 -8.00
C GLY A 165 7.65 -6.72 -9.19
N THR A 166 6.78 -7.23 -10.10
CA THR A 166 6.43 -6.55 -11.36
C THR A 166 4.98 -6.81 -11.71
N TYR A 167 4.26 -5.76 -12.14
CA TYR A 167 2.87 -5.86 -12.58
C TYR A 167 2.72 -5.53 -14.06
N THR A 168 1.72 -6.18 -14.69
CA THR A 168 1.37 -5.94 -16.09
C THR A 168 0.22 -4.97 -16.17
N TYR A 169 0.40 -3.87 -16.91
CA TYR A 169 -0.61 -2.85 -17.12
C TYR A 169 -1.34 -3.00 -18.48
N THR A 170 -0.93 -3.97 -19.31
CA THR A 170 -1.60 -4.27 -20.56
C THR A 170 -3.05 -4.67 -20.28
N GLY A 171 -4.01 -3.95 -20.88
CA GLY A 171 -5.43 -4.15 -20.63
C GLY A 171 -5.97 -3.52 -19.34
N ALA A 172 -5.14 -2.91 -18.51
CA ALA A 172 -5.61 -2.15 -17.35
C ALA A 172 -6.49 -0.95 -17.80
N PRO A 173 -7.47 -0.52 -16.98
CA PRO A 173 -8.32 0.62 -17.28
C PRO A 173 -7.55 1.86 -17.71
N LEU A 174 -8.01 2.46 -18.81
CA LEU A 174 -7.49 3.72 -19.33
C LEU A 174 -7.98 4.87 -18.43
N VAL A 175 -7.06 5.73 -18.01
CA VAL A 175 -7.38 6.97 -17.29
C VAL A 175 -7.47 8.12 -18.27
N VAL A 176 -6.47 8.26 -19.15
CA VAL A 176 -6.43 9.28 -20.20
C VAL A 176 -5.51 8.84 -21.33
N ASP A 177 -5.85 9.23 -22.55
CA ASP A 177 -5.06 9.07 -23.77
C ASP A 177 -4.36 10.38 -24.18
N SER A 178 -3.77 10.38 -25.36
CA SER A 178 -3.10 11.54 -25.98
C SER A 178 -1.98 12.11 -25.08
N VAL A 179 -1.33 11.24 -24.29
CA VAL A 179 -0.23 11.63 -23.40
C VAL A 179 1.03 11.89 -24.20
N SER A 180 1.50 13.14 -24.18
CA SER A 180 2.73 13.57 -24.83
C SER A 180 3.96 13.53 -23.92
N ALA A 181 3.76 13.74 -22.61
CA ALA A 181 4.79 13.57 -21.58
C ALA A 181 4.15 13.16 -20.27
N CYS A 182 4.87 12.38 -19.47
CA CYS A 182 4.42 11.95 -18.16
C CYS A 182 5.60 11.64 -17.28
N SER A 183 5.56 12.11 -16.03
CA SER A 183 6.53 11.73 -15.01
C SER A 183 5.90 11.71 -13.63
N PHE A 184 6.35 10.75 -12.83
CA PHE A 184 6.11 10.68 -11.41
C PHE A 184 7.44 10.87 -10.68
N THR A 185 7.46 11.74 -9.70
CA THR A 185 8.60 11.83 -8.77
C THR A 185 8.11 11.65 -7.35
N TYR A 186 8.85 10.92 -6.57
CA TYR A 186 8.59 10.74 -5.16
C TYR A 186 9.81 11.20 -4.36
N ASP A 187 9.60 12.21 -3.54
CA ASP A 187 10.57 12.68 -2.57
C ASP A 187 10.15 12.09 -1.20
N PRO A 188 10.91 11.13 -0.67
CA PRO A 188 10.54 10.47 0.57
C PRO A 188 10.55 11.44 1.75
N ALA A 189 9.70 11.15 2.74
CA ALA A 189 9.65 11.90 3.98
C ALA A 189 11.00 11.85 4.73
N THR A 190 11.24 12.89 5.49
CA THR A 190 12.30 12.93 6.50
C THR A 190 11.66 13.05 7.88
N ASN A 191 12.46 13.01 8.96
CA ASN A 191 11.95 13.19 10.32
C ASN A 191 11.26 14.57 10.55
N THR A 192 11.47 15.52 9.64
CA THR A 192 10.95 16.89 9.75
C THR A 192 10.01 17.28 8.61
N ARG A 193 9.81 16.42 7.62
CA ARG A 193 9.06 16.74 6.41
C ARG A 193 8.27 15.53 5.89
N ASN A 194 7.00 15.74 5.57
CA ASN A 194 6.19 14.74 4.87
C ASN A 194 6.77 14.43 3.49
N GLY A 195 6.51 13.23 3.00
CA GLY A 195 6.85 12.86 1.63
C GLY A 195 6.05 13.68 0.62
N LEU A 196 6.57 13.82 -0.58
CA LEU A 196 5.93 14.56 -1.67
C LEU A 196 5.91 13.70 -2.94
N VAL A 197 4.72 13.46 -3.46
CA VAL A 197 4.54 12.92 -4.81
C VAL A 197 4.23 14.06 -5.76
N THR A 198 4.97 14.14 -6.85
CA THR A 198 4.68 15.07 -7.94
C THR A 198 4.34 14.28 -9.20
N LEU A 199 3.17 14.53 -9.76
CA LEU A 199 2.76 14.09 -11.09
C LEU A 199 2.87 15.28 -12.05
N GLN A 200 3.59 15.11 -13.13
CA GLN A 200 3.55 15.98 -14.29
C GLN A 200 3.01 15.21 -15.48
N LEU A 201 1.92 15.69 -16.07
CA LEU A 201 1.22 15.07 -17.18
C LEU A 201 0.96 16.10 -18.28
N SER A 202 1.44 15.85 -19.48
CA SER A 202 1.16 16.66 -20.65
C SER A 202 0.31 15.88 -21.65
N LEU A 203 -0.77 16.48 -22.09
CA LEU A 203 -1.66 15.96 -23.13
C LEU A 203 -1.51 16.86 -24.36
N SER A 204 -1.54 16.28 -25.56
CA SER A 204 -1.45 17.03 -26.81
C SER A 204 -2.40 16.42 -27.83
N LYS A 205 -3.26 17.23 -28.43
CA LYS A 205 -4.21 16.81 -29.43
C LYS A 205 -4.67 17.99 -30.31
N ASP A 206 -4.82 17.75 -31.61
CA ASP A 206 -5.32 18.72 -32.59
C ASP A 206 -4.56 20.06 -32.56
N GLY A 207 -3.24 20.03 -32.35
CA GLY A 207 -2.37 21.20 -32.29
C GLY A 207 -2.37 21.93 -30.92
N GLU A 208 -3.17 21.50 -29.97
CA GLU A 208 -3.22 22.05 -28.62
C GLU A 208 -2.43 21.18 -27.63
N SER A 209 -1.91 21.79 -26.60
CA SER A 209 -1.20 21.06 -25.51
C SER A 209 -1.55 21.68 -24.16
N ILE A 210 -1.80 20.82 -23.18
CA ILE A 210 -2.00 21.18 -21.79
C ILE A 210 -1.04 20.41 -20.91
N THR A 211 -0.49 21.05 -19.89
CA THR A 211 0.34 20.40 -18.87
C THR A 211 -0.30 20.58 -17.51
N LEU A 212 -0.51 19.47 -16.82
CA LEU A 212 -0.96 19.40 -15.45
C LEU A 212 0.22 19.08 -14.55
N LEU A 213 0.35 19.84 -13.47
CA LEU A 213 1.26 19.56 -12.36
C LEU A 213 0.43 19.38 -11.10
N GLN A 214 0.53 18.20 -10.50
CA GLN A 214 -0.16 17.88 -9.25
C GLN A 214 0.86 17.44 -8.21
N GLN A 215 0.76 18.02 -7.02
CA GLN A 215 1.56 17.63 -5.87
C GLN A 215 0.68 17.11 -4.75
N VAL A 216 1.08 16.00 -4.16
CA VAL A 216 0.37 15.35 -3.06
C VAL A 216 1.35 15.09 -1.92
N HIS A 217 1.06 15.65 -0.77
CA HIS A 217 1.79 15.31 0.45
C HIS A 217 1.41 13.91 0.92
N VAL A 218 2.41 13.10 1.24
CA VAL A 218 2.24 11.74 1.76
C VAL A 218 2.63 11.77 3.23
N ASP A 219 1.65 11.51 4.10
CA ASP A 219 1.93 11.29 5.51
C ASP A 219 2.58 9.91 5.68
N ASN A 220 3.83 9.90 6.06
CA ASN A 220 4.62 8.70 6.28
C ASN A 220 4.86 8.42 7.77
N ALA A 221 4.05 8.98 8.67
CA ALA A 221 4.11 8.62 10.08
C ALA A 221 3.71 7.14 10.27
N PRO A 222 4.64 6.26 10.63
CA PRO A 222 4.41 4.82 10.75
C PRO A 222 3.60 4.45 12.00
#